data_fce60549b4c29ea415a99e7841758317
#
_entry.id   fce60549b4c29ea415a99e7841758317
#
_cell.length_a   1.000
_cell.length_b   1.000
_cell.length_c   1.000
_cell.angle_alpha   90.00
_cell.angle_beta   90.00
_cell.angle_gamma   90.00
#
_symmetry.space_group_name_H-M   'P 1'
#
loop_
_entity.id
_entity.type
_entity.pdbx_description
1 polymer ?
#
loop_
_entity_poly.entity_id
_entity_poly.type
_entity_poly.pdbx_seq_one_letter_code
_entity_poly.pdbx_strand_id
1 'polypeptide(L)'
;IDRLMEINTTVLCGTSPQRRQEYADHVAATEARFFHNEDGVRDLLEWYVMHRKDSVWKRAAGVFVRILSKPQLFIEGNHRSASLIASFLLMREGLPPFVLTVDNAVAYFNPASVVRRLPKKGIRALFQLPKIRKRYAELMIAESRTEFLLAWSNGAGAGRHNRGGRVQACRN
;
A
#
# COMPACT_ATOMS: atom_id res chain seq x y z
N ILE A 1 11.84 1.18 -6.00
CA ILE A 1 12.15 1.31 -4.56
C ILE A 1 12.09 2.79 -4.19
N ASP A 2 12.82 3.66 -4.88
CA ASP A 2 12.92 5.09 -4.62
C ASP A 2 11.57 5.81 -4.59
N ARG A 3 10.63 5.38 -5.43
CA ARG A 3 9.25 5.90 -5.43
C ARG A 3 8.49 5.63 -4.12
N LEU A 4 8.78 4.52 -3.44
CA LEU A 4 8.14 4.22 -2.15
C LEU A 4 8.63 5.18 -1.07
N MET A 5 9.93 5.47 -1.09
CA MET A 5 10.54 6.45 -0.20
C MET A 5 10.02 7.86 -0.48
N GLU A 6 9.93 8.24 -1.77
CA GLU A 6 9.39 9.54 -2.18
C GLU A 6 7.92 9.73 -1.77
N ILE A 7 7.11 8.68 -1.83
CA ILE A 7 5.71 8.72 -1.32
C ILE A 7 5.72 9.07 0.17
N ASN A 8 6.57 8.43 0.98
CA ASN A 8 6.62 8.72 2.41
C ASN A 8 7.15 10.14 2.68
N THR A 9 8.19 10.57 1.99
CA THR A 9 8.73 11.92 2.09
C THR A 9 7.67 12.97 1.74
N THR A 10 6.92 12.74 0.66
CA THR A 10 5.83 13.64 0.26
C THR A 10 4.68 13.66 1.28
N VAL A 11 4.37 12.52 1.89
CA VAL A 11 3.36 12.42 2.97
C VAL A 11 3.77 13.23 4.20
N LEU A 12 5.06 13.28 4.52
CA LEU A 12 5.58 14.00 5.69
C LEU A 12 5.78 15.50 5.44
N CYS A 13 6.45 15.81 4.36
CA CYS A 13 6.96 17.17 4.10
C CYS A 13 6.23 17.88 2.96
N GLY A 14 5.40 17.19 2.19
CA GLY A 14 4.84 17.71 0.95
C GLY A 14 5.92 17.86 -0.13
N THR A 15 5.67 18.79 -1.07
CA THR A 15 6.56 19.07 -2.20
C THR A 15 7.44 20.32 -1.99
N SER A 16 7.24 21.06 -0.88
CA SER A 16 7.99 22.27 -0.57
C SER A 16 9.46 21.96 -0.25
N PRO A 17 10.43 22.56 -0.97
CA PRO A 17 11.85 22.38 -0.68
C PRO A 17 12.24 22.81 0.73
N GLN A 18 11.66 23.90 1.23
CA GLN A 18 11.92 24.41 2.59
C GLN A 18 11.50 23.37 3.65
N ARG A 19 10.28 22.82 3.55
CA ARG A 19 9.84 21.77 4.46
C ARG A 19 10.69 20.52 4.38
N ARG A 20 11.15 20.14 3.20
CA ARG A 20 12.06 18.99 3.03
C ARG A 20 13.39 19.23 3.73
N GLN A 21 13.89 20.45 3.71
CA GLN A 21 15.10 20.83 4.42
C GLN A 21 14.91 20.84 5.95
N GLU A 22 13.78 21.34 6.45
CA GLU A 22 13.43 21.30 7.87
C GLU A 22 13.35 19.87 8.41
N TYR A 23 12.92 18.90 7.59
CA TYR A 23 12.78 17.50 7.94
C TYR A 23 13.94 16.63 7.44
N ALA A 24 15.06 17.20 7.00
CA ALA A 24 16.15 16.48 6.36
C ALA A 24 16.69 15.32 7.23
N ASP A 25 16.93 15.58 8.51
CA ASP A 25 17.43 14.55 9.46
C ASP A 25 16.44 13.42 9.64
N HIS A 26 15.14 13.74 9.73
CA HIS A 26 14.08 12.75 9.85
C HIS A 26 13.96 11.90 8.57
N VAL A 27 14.07 12.52 7.41
CA VAL A 27 14.06 11.82 6.11
C VAL A 27 15.27 10.90 6.00
N ALA A 28 16.47 11.39 6.35
CA ALA A 28 17.69 10.58 6.34
C ALA A 28 17.61 9.38 7.31
N ALA A 29 17.09 9.58 8.51
CA ALA A 29 16.88 8.50 9.47
C ALA A 29 15.83 7.47 8.97
N THR A 30 14.78 7.95 8.29
CA THR A 30 13.76 7.08 7.67
C THR A 30 14.36 6.28 6.52
N GLU A 31 15.18 6.90 5.70
CA GLU A 31 15.89 6.28 4.58
C GLU A 31 16.86 5.19 5.07
N ALA A 32 17.65 5.48 6.09
CA ALA A 32 18.52 4.51 6.73
C ALA A 32 17.74 3.28 7.23
N ARG A 33 16.62 3.50 7.92
CA ARG A 33 15.74 2.41 8.36
C ARG A 33 15.15 1.63 7.19
N PHE A 34 14.72 2.31 6.15
CA PHE A 34 14.06 1.72 5.00
C PHE A 34 14.99 0.78 4.22
N PHE A 35 16.24 1.18 4.01
CA PHE A 35 17.19 0.40 3.21
C PHE A 35 18.01 -0.61 4.01
N HIS A 36 18.39 -0.28 5.25
CA HIS A 36 19.37 -1.06 6.02
C HIS A 36 18.75 -1.99 7.06
N ASN A 37 17.46 -1.83 7.38
CA ASN A 37 16.82 -2.74 8.33
C ASN A 37 16.48 -4.07 7.65
N GLU A 38 16.70 -5.20 8.34
CA GLU A 38 16.32 -6.55 7.90
C GLU A 38 14.82 -6.66 7.58
N ASP A 39 13.97 -5.95 8.33
CA ASP A 39 12.52 -5.86 8.11
C ASP A 39 12.12 -4.63 7.27
N GLY A 40 13.06 -4.05 6.54
CA GLY A 40 12.87 -2.89 5.67
C GLY A 40 12.26 -3.24 4.31
N VAL A 41 12.67 -2.47 3.31
CA VAL A 41 12.13 -2.62 1.94
C VAL A 41 12.41 -3.98 1.33
N ARG A 42 13.54 -4.60 1.65
CA ARG A 42 13.90 -5.94 1.15
C ARG A 42 12.84 -6.97 1.56
N ASP A 43 12.51 -7.04 2.84
CA ASP A 43 11.49 -7.95 3.36
C ASP A 43 10.12 -7.72 2.69
N LEU A 44 9.75 -6.46 2.47
CA LEU A 44 8.52 -6.10 1.77
C LEU A 44 8.52 -6.61 0.32
N LEU A 45 9.63 -6.43 -0.41
CA LEU A 45 9.75 -6.84 -1.81
C LEU A 45 9.76 -8.36 -1.96
N GLU A 46 10.52 -9.06 -1.12
CA GLU A 46 10.54 -10.53 -1.09
C GLU A 46 9.14 -11.08 -0.84
N TRP A 47 8.45 -10.53 0.15
CA TRP A 47 7.07 -10.90 0.41
C TRP A 47 6.16 -10.66 -0.81
N TYR A 48 6.29 -9.50 -1.47
CA TYR A 48 5.48 -9.16 -2.65
C TYR A 48 5.71 -10.12 -3.82
N VAL A 49 6.96 -10.50 -4.05
CA VAL A 49 7.34 -11.47 -5.10
C VAL A 49 6.79 -12.87 -4.78
N MET A 50 6.88 -13.32 -3.53
CA MET A 50 6.32 -14.61 -3.11
C MET A 50 4.81 -14.70 -3.32
N HIS A 51 4.10 -13.58 -3.21
CA HIS A 51 2.65 -13.50 -3.38
C HIS A 51 2.20 -13.07 -4.78
N ARG A 52 3.07 -13.16 -5.79
CA ARG A 52 2.77 -12.74 -7.18
C ARG A 52 1.56 -13.43 -7.82
N LYS A 53 1.18 -14.62 -7.33
CA LYS A 53 0.01 -15.39 -7.80
C LYS A 53 -1.30 -14.96 -7.11
N ASP A 54 -1.25 -14.21 -6.04
CA ASP A 54 -2.43 -13.67 -5.38
C ASP A 54 -3.08 -12.58 -6.26
N SER A 55 -4.38 -12.35 -6.04
CA SER A 55 -5.06 -11.22 -6.69
C SER A 55 -4.41 -9.89 -6.29
N VAL A 56 -4.55 -8.89 -7.16
CA VAL A 56 -3.99 -7.54 -6.90
C VAL A 56 -4.50 -6.97 -5.58
N TRP A 57 -5.77 -7.16 -5.28
CA TRP A 57 -6.39 -6.76 -4.00
C TRP A 57 -5.68 -7.36 -2.80
N LYS A 58 -5.41 -8.67 -2.83
CA LYS A 58 -4.67 -9.36 -1.77
C LYS A 58 -3.23 -8.89 -1.67
N ARG A 59 -2.58 -8.58 -2.81
CA ARG A 59 -1.21 -8.05 -2.82
C ARG A 59 -1.17 -6.63 -2.25
N ALA A 60 -2.07 -5.74 -2.67
CA ALA A 60 -2.17 -4.38 -2.17
C ALA A 60 -2.45 -4.36 -0.65
N ALA A 61 -3.44 -5.14 -0.20
CA ALA A 61 -3.74 -5.31 1.23
C ALA A 61 -2.55 -5.89 2.02
N GLY A 62 -1.81 -6.82 1.43
CA GLY A 62 -0.65 -7.41 2.06
C GLY A 62 0.51 -6.43 2.22
N VAL A 63 0.78 -5.62 1.20
CA VAL A 63 1.76 -4.52 1.28
C VAL A 63 1.38 -3.53 2.38
N PHE A 64 0.10 -3.12 2.42
CA PHE A 64 -0.43 -2.27 3.47
C PHE A 64 -0.17 -2.86 4.87
N VAL A 65 -0.54 -4.10 5.09
CA VAL A 65 -0.36 -4.79 6.37
C VAL A 65 1.12 -4.88 6.76
N ARG A 66 2.01 -5.18 5.81
CA ARG A 66 3.45 -5.28 6.10
C ARG A 66 4.11 -3.94 6.41
N ILE A 67 3.68 -2.86 5.78
CA ILE A 67 4.17 -1.52 6.12
C ILE A 67 3.83 -1.17 7.58
N LEU A 68 2.63 -1.54 8.03
CA LEU A 68 2.15 -1.22 9.38
C LEU A 68 2.63 -2.17 10.47
N SER A 69 2.98 -3.43 10.14
CA SER A 69 3.43 -4.43 11.13
C SER A 69 4.78 -4.05 11.75
N LYS A 70 5.03 -4.55 12.98
CA LYS A 70 6.29 -4.28 13.68
C LYS A 70 7.47 -5.10 13.15
N PRO A 71 8.62 -4.45 12.96
CA PRO A 71 8.85 -3.01 12.96
C PRO A 71 8.19 -2.36 11.74
N GLN A 72 7.60 -1.18 11.92
CA GLN A 72 6.98 -0.45 10.81
C GLN A 72 8.04 -0.07 9.76
N LEU A 73 7.64 0.01 8.50
CA LEU A 73 8.58 0.28 7.40
C LEU A 73 9.24 1.65 7.50
N PHE A 74 8.46 2.66 7.80
CA PHE A 74 8.93 4.04 7.98
C PHE A 74 8.91 4.43 9.47
N ILE A 75 9.63 5.49 9.83
CA ILE A 75 9.58 6.04 11.19
C ILE A 75 8.21 6.65 11.44
N GLU A 76 7.72 7.44 10.48
CA GLU A 76 6.43 8.13 10.54
C GLU A 76 5.66 8.01 9.24
N GLY A 77 4.37 8.44 9.26
CA GLY A 77 3.53 8.49 8.06
C GLY A 77 3.08 7.12 7.53
N ASN A 78 3.32 6.03 8.27
CA ASN A 78 3.09 4.66 7.78
C ASN A 78 1.66 4.42 7.28
N HIS A 79 0.62 4.90 7.97
CA HIS A 79 -0.77 4.73 7.54
C HIS A 79 -1.05 5.40 6.20
N ARG A 80 -0.67 6.67 6.06
CA ARG A 80 -0.90 7.45 4.85
C ARG A 80 -0.10 6.88 3.67
N SER A 81 1.19 6.60 3.90
CA SER A 81 2.06 6.01 2.88
C SER A 81 1.58 4.63 2.45
N ALA A 82 1.17 3.77 3.39
CA ALA A 82 0.66 2.43 3.09
C ALA A 82 -0.62 2.48 2.23
N SER A 83 -1.54 3.40 2.53
CA SER A 83 -2.77 3.59 1.73
C SER A 83 -2.45 4.07 0.31
N LEU A 84 -1.54 5.03 0.16
CA LEU A 84 -1.13 5.53 -1.16
C LEU A 84 -0.39 4.46 -1.97
N ILE A 85 0.51 3.69 -1.34
CA ILE A 85 1.23 2.60 -1.99
C ILE A 85 0.25 1.50 -2.43
N ALA A 86 -0.69 1.10 -1.56
CA ALA A 86 -1.72 0.14 -1.93
C ALA A 86 -2.58 0.63 -3.10
N SER A 87 -3.03 1.88 -3.07
CA SER A 87 -3.77 2.52 -4.16
C SER A 87 -2.97 2.58 -5.46
N PHE A 88 -1.68 2.90 -5.39
CA PHE A 88 -0.78 2.87 -6.54
C PHE A 88 -0.69 1.48 -7.17
N LEU A 89 -0.60 0.41 -6.35
CA LEU A 89 -0.59 -0.97 -6.85
C LEU A 89 -1.90 -1.35 -7.54
N LEU A 90 -3.04 -0.90 -7.02
CA LEU A 90 -4.35 -1.10 -7.64
C LEU A 90 -4.44 -0.38 -8.98
N MET A 91 -4.10 0.92 -9.01
CA MET A 91 -4.16 1.74 -10.23
C MET A 91 -3.25 1.24 -11.35
N ARG A 92 -2.08 0.69 -11.03
CA ARG A 92 -1.19 0.06 -12.03
C ARG A 92 -1.85 -1.08 -12.80
N GLU A 93 -2.79 -1.75 -12.20
CA GLU A 93 -3.54 -2.87 -12.80
C GLU A 93 -4.92 -2.43 -13.31
N GLY A 94 -5.16 -1.11 -13.43
CA GLY A 94 -6.40 -0.53 -13.92
C GLY A 94 -7.56 -0.63 -12.93
N LEU A 95 -7.28 -0.87 -11.65
CA LEU A 95 -8.28 -0.94 -10.58
C LEU A 95 -8.42 0.40 -9.87
N PRO A 96 -9.60 0.72 -9.33
CA PRO A 96 -9.81 1.94 -8.56
C PRO A 96 -8.90 2.02 -7.34
N PRO A 97 -8.41 3.22 -6.97
CA PRO A 97 -7.65 3.42 -5.75
C PRO A 97 -8.54 3.19 -4.52
N PHE A 98 -7.94 2.79 -3.42
CA PHE A 98 -8.61 2.83 -2.12
C PHE A 98 -8.58 4.26 -1.56
N VAL A 99 -9.75 4.82 -1.33
CA VAL A 99 -9.90 6.17 -0.76
C VAL A 99 -10.46 6.05 0.64
N LEU A 100 -9.72 6.59 1.62
CA LEU A 100 -10.17 6.68 3.00
C LEU A 100 -11.21 7.82 3.12
N THR A 101 -12.40 7.48 3.60
CA THR A 101 -13.50 8.40 3.84
C THR A 101 -13.92 8.34 5.30
N VAL A 102 -14.78 9.26 5.74
CA VAL A 102 -15.36 9.22 7.09
C VAL A 102 -16.15 7.93 7.30
N ASP A 103 -16.88 7.49 6.28
CA ASP A 103 -17.77 6.32 6.36
C ASP A 103 -17.00 5.01 6.53
N ASN A 104 -15.83 4.86 5.89
CA ASN A 104 -15.02 3.65 5.99
C ASN A 104 -13.90 3.74 7.05
N ALA A 105 -13.74 4.89 7.72
CA ALA A 105 -12.66 5.14 8.67
C ALA A 105 -12.61 4.10 9.80
N VAL A 106 -13.75 3.73 10.37
CA VAL A 106 -13.82 2.74 11.46
C VAL A 106 -13.36 1.36 10.98
N ALA A 107 -13.83 0.92 9.80
CA ALA A 107 -13.45 -0.35 9.20
C ALA A 107 -11.95 -0.40 8.84
N TYR A 108 -11.38 0.76 8.52
CA TYR A 108 -9.96 0.92 8.23
C TYR A 108 -9.09 0.93 9.51
N PHE A 109 -9.41 1.80 10.48
CA PHE A 109 -8.54 2.02 11.64
C PHE A 109 -8.58 0.89 12.68
N ASN A 110 -9.70 0.21 12.86
CA ASN A 110 -9.81 -0.87 13.84
C ASN A 110 -8.81 -2.01 13.57
N PRO A 111 -8.77 -2.63 12.39
CA PRO A 111 -7.76 -3.66 12.11
C PRO A 111 -6.34 -3.06 12.02
N ALA A 112 -6.16 -1.81 11.59
CA ALA A 112 -4.85 -1.16 11.53
C ALA A 112 -4.21 -1.02 12.92
N SER A 113 -4.99 -0.71 13.94
CA SER A 113 -4.52 -0.62 15.33
C SER A 113 -4.00 -1.95 15.87
N VAL A 114 -4.60 -3.06 15.43
CA VAL A 114 -4.13 -4.42 15.75
C VAL A 114 -2.83 -4.71 15.02
N VAL A 115 -2.76 -4.43 13.71
CA VAL A 115 -1.56 -4.67 12.87
C VAL A 115 -0.33 -3.98 13.44
N ARG A 116 -0.46 -2.74 13.89
CA ARG A 116 0.65 -1.97 14.50
C ARG A 116 1.31 -2.67 15.69
N ARG A 117 0.62 -3.57 16.35
CA ARG A 117 1.11 -4.33 17.52
C ARG A 117 1.65 -5.71 17.14
N LEU A 118 1.35 -6.19 15.94
CA LEU A 118 1.77 -7.52 15.48
C LEU A 118 3.16 -7.46 14.85
N PRO A 119 4.04 -8.41 15.19
CA PRO A 119 5.31 -8.57 14.49
C PRO A 119 5.07 -9.08 13.07
N LYS A 120 6.01 -8.80 12.16
CA LYS A 120 5.99 -9.33 10.78
C LYS A 120 6.22 -10.84 10.71
N LYS A 121 6.91 -11.40 11.72
CA LYS A 121 7.34 -12.80 11.79
C LYS A 121 6.88 -13.44 13.11
N GLY A 122 6.87 -14.75 13.16
CA GLY A 122 6.50 -15.52 14.34
C GLY A 122 5.08 -16.10 14.30
N ILE A 123 4.77 -16.93 15.28
CA ILE A 123 3.53 -17.74 15.32
C ILE A 123 2.27 -16.85 15.24
N ARG A 124 2.23 -15.76 16.00
CA ARG A 124 1.08 -14.82 15.96
C ARG A 124 0.91 -14.19 14.59
N ALA A 125 2.01 -13.78 13.95
CA ALA A 125 2.00 -13.22 12.61
C ALA A 125 1.44 -14.21 11.59
N LEU A 126 1.88 -15.47 11.67
CA LEU A 126 1.48 -16.54 10.75
C LEU A 126 -0.03 -16.75 10.72
N PHE A 127 -0.72 -16.64 11.85
CA PHE A 127 -2.16 -16.87 11.94
C PHE A 127 -3.01 -15.59 11.80
N GLN A 128 -2.51 -14.44 12.27
CA GLN A 128 -3.30 -13.21 12.33
C GLN A 128 -3.14 -12.34 11.08
N LEU A 129 -1.93 -12.19 10.55
CA LEU A 129 -1.72 -11.32 9.39
C LEU A 129 -2.48 -11.77 8.14
N PRO A 130 -2.59 -13.07 7.80
CA PRO A 130 -3.40 -13.50 6.67
C PRO A 130 -4.90 -13.16 6.81
N LYS A 131 -5.45 -13.28 8.02
CA LYS A 131 -6.85 -12.92 8.30
C LYS A 131 -7.09 -11.42 8.13
N ILE A 132 -6.18 -10.61 8.67
CA ILE A 132 -6.25 -9.16 8.54
C ILE A 132 -6.05 -8.72 7.10
N ARG A 133 -5.09 -9.33 6.37
CA ARG A 133 -4.88 -9.10 4.93
C ARG A 133 -6.15 -9.39 4.13
N LYS A 134 -6.82 -10.51 4.40
CA LYS A 134 -8.09 -10.86 3.76
C LYS A 134 -9.14 -9.77 4.00
N ARG A 135 -9.31 -9.36 5.25
CA ARG A 135 -10.26 -8.30 5.63
C ARG A 135 -9.98 -6.96 4.94
N TYR A 136 -8.70 -6.57 4.82
CA TYR A 136 -8.34 -5.36 4.08
C TYR A 136 -8.57 -5.50 2.57
N ALA A 137 -8.32 -6.66 1.99
CA ALA A 137 -8.64 -6.90 0.59
C ALA A 137 -10.14 -6.78 0.33
N GLU A 138 -10.97 -7.34 1.20
CA GLU A 138 -12.43 -7.22 1.14
C GLU A 138 -12.89 -5.77 1.31
N LEU A 139 -12.32 -5.03 2.26
CA LEU A 139 -12.59 -3.61 2.45
C LEU A 139 -12.23 -2.79 1.20
N MET A 140 -11.04 -3.01 0.64
CA MET A 140 -10.60 -2.30 -0.58
C MET A 140 -11.53 -2.59 -1.77
N ILE A 141 -12.03 -3.81 -1.91
CA ILE A 141 -13.00 -4.18 -2.95
C ILE A 141 -14.34 -3.49 -2.72
N ALA A 142 -14.85 -3.54 -1.49
CA ALA A 142 -16.16 -2.97 -1.15
C ALA A 142 -16.20 -1.44 -1.31
N GLU A 143 -15.09 -0.77 -0.99
CA GLU A 143 -14.95 0.68 -1.03
C GLU A 143 -14.32 1.19 -2.34
N SER A 144 -14.08 0.31 -3.30
CA SER A 144 -13.52 0.72 -4.59
C SER A 144 -14.60 1.42 -5.42
N ARG A 145 -14.29 2.66 -5.85
CA ARG A 145 -15.18 3.49 -6.64
C ARG A 145 -14.52 3.86 -7.95
N THR A 146 -15.15 3.49 -9.06
CA THR A 146 -14.63 3.76 -10.40
C THR A 146 -14.56 5.26 -10.73
N GLU A 147 -15.30 6.09 -10.02
CA GLU A 147 -15.25 7.55 -10.14
C GLU A 147 -13.85 8.13 -9.80
N PHE A 148 -13.06 7.41 -8.99
CA PHE A 148 -11.69 7.77 -8.68
C PHE A 148 -10.65 7.22 -9.68
N LEU A 149 -11.08 6.44 -10.66
CA LEU A 149 -10.28 6.18 -11.84
C LEU A 149 -10.29 7.48 -12.67
N LEU A 150 -9.33 8.36 -12.38
CA LEU A 150 -9.08 9.47 -13.27
C LEU A 150 -8.88 8.89 -14.67
N ALA A 151 -9.61 9.43 -15.63
CA ALA A 151 -9.45 9.09 -17.03
C ALA A 151 -8.00 9.48 -17.44
N TRP A 152 -7.07 8.54 -17.25
CA TRP A 152 -5.70 8.65 -17.73
C TRP A 152 -5.66 8.60 -19.28
N SER A 153 -6.80 8.70 -19.92
CA SER A 153 -6.98 8.45 -21.33
C SER A 153 -6.72 9.63 -22.26
N ASN A 154 -6.17 10.77 -21.79
CA ASN A 154 -5.92 11.89 -22.71
C ASN A 154 -4.49 12.45 -22.61
N GLY A 155 -3.45 11.63 -22.76
CA GLY A 155 -2.12 12.23 -22.81
C GLY A 155 -0.90 11.34 -22.99
N ALA A 156 -1.00 10.07 -23.37
CA ALA A 156 0.17 9.30 -23.71
C ALA A 156 -0.13 8.36 -24.87
N GLY A 157 0.61 8.55 -25.95
CA GLY A 157 0.49 7.95 -27.27
C GLY A 157 0.25 6.45 -27.32
N ALA A 158 -0.44 6.08 -28.34
CA ALA A 158 -0.75 4.76 -28.83
C ALA A 158 0.43 3.78 -28.77
N GLY A 159 0.38 2.85 -27.85
CA GLY A 159 1.19 1.65 -27.80
C GLY A 159 0.27 0.47 -27.58
N ARG A 160 -0.10 -0.19 -28.68
CA ARG A 160 -0.97 -1.37 -28.75
C ARG A 160 -0.56 -2.45 -27.76
N HIS A 161 -1.47 -2.93 -26.92
CA HIS A 161 -1.65 -4.37 -26.79
C HIS A 161 -3.12 -4.65 -26.39
N ASN A 162 -3.88 -4.95 -27.45
CA ASN A 162 -5.19 -5.57 -27.39
C ASN A 162 -5.02 -6.99 -26.84
N ARG A 163 -5.44 -7.24 -25.61
CA ARG A 163 -5.81 -8.58 -25.15
C ARG A 163 -7.19 -8.48 -24.54
N GLY A 164 -8.16 -8.89 -25.37
CA GLY A 164 -9.52 -9.11 -24.95
C GLY A 164 -9.55 -10.10 -23.76
N GLY A 165 -10.06 -9.62 -22.65
CA GLY A 165 -10.39 -10.40 -21.49
C GLY A 165 -11.82 -10.05 -21.08
N ARG A 166 -12.76 -10.91 -21.48
CA ARG A 166 -14.15 -10.87 -21.03
C ARG A 166 -14.17 -10.82 -19.52
N VAL A 167 -14.78 -9.79 -18.97
CA VAL A 167 -15.22 -9.76 -17.59
C VAL A 167 -16.38 -10.73 -17.45
N GLN A 168 -16.10 -11.93 -16.94
CA GLN A 168 -17.11 -12.87 -16.52
C GLN A 168 -17.54 -12.49 -15.09
N ALA A 169 -18.77 -12.02 -14.97
CA ALA A 169 -19.44 -11.87 -13.70
C ALA A 169 -19.56 -13.24 -13.02
N CYS A 170 -18.88 -13.44 -11.91
CA CYS A 170 -19.16 -14.58 -11.02
C CYS A 170 -20.42 -14.24 -10.22
N ARG A 171 -21.54 -14.78 -10.67
CA ARG A 171 -22.69 -15.11 -9.81
C ARG A 171 -22.45 -16.52 -9.26
N ASN A 172 -22.72 -16.62 -8.00
CA ASN A 172 -22.81 -17.73 -7.02
C ASN A 172 -21.67 -17.74 -6.03
#